data_0b0582c2d008809396c847f7cbea69b3
#
_entry.id   0b0582c2d008809396c847f7cbea69b3
#
_cell.length_a   1.000
_cell.length_b   1.000
_cell.length_c   1.000
_cell.angle_alpha   90.00
_cell.angle_beta   90.00
_cell.angle_gamma   90.00
#
_symmetry.space_group_name_H-M   'P 1'
#
loop_
_entity.id
_entity.type
_entity.pdbx_description
1 polymer ?
#
loop_
_entity_poly.entity_id
_entity_poly.type
_entity_poly.pdbx_seq_one_letter_code
_entity_poly.pdbx_strand_id
1 'polypeptide(L)'
;MPPFPVAAYGHTGRLLVDELCRRGLVPVLCGRDARRLAALAAEHPGADVRPASLDAPADLDRALTGVAAVVNCAGPFGDTPPALLDAARRAGVHYLDVAGEALVAWRTFTDFPPPESTLLIPAAGFFGALGDLLASVAYGAAPSPADEVSVAIALNGWTPTEGSVRAGKLRAGRRVVYVDGHLDVRSGTPEPVGTWEFPPPFGRCEVTGEFPTADVVTIARHLPTRAINAYLHVPSPGEPGSMQRFLVEVAVRWGEQQTRVWAGGRDIYEFSAVLAGEAVDRVLRGESKTTGLTTVSEAFDAADFLRALPLDVLELG
;
A
#
# COMPACT_ATOMS: atom_id res chain seq x y z
N MET A 1 4.79 23.24 10.95
CA MET A 1 3.87 22.13 10.72
C MET A 1 3.83 21.25 11.96
N PRO A 2 2.68 20.73 12.41
CA PRO A 2 2.67 19.79 13.52
C PRO A 2 3.45 18.52 13.15
N PRO A 3 4.16 17.90 14.11
CA PRO A 3 4.82 16.63 13.90
C PRO A 3 3.80 15.52 13.72
N PHE A 4 4.19 14.40 13.10
CA PHE A 4 3.38 13.20 13.03
C PHE A 4 4.23 11.96 13.31
N PRO A 5 3.72 11.00 14.09
CA PRO A 5 4.45 9.79 14.40
C PRO A 5 4.49 8.82 13.22
N VAL A 6 5.62 8.12 13.12
CA VAL A 6 5.82 7.02 12.19
C VAL A 6 6.30 5.83 13.00
N ALA A 7 5.80 4.62 12.71
CA ALA A 7 6.37 3.40 13.29
C ALA A 7 7.70 3.11 12.59
N ALA A 8 8.77 3.60 13.18
CA ALA A 8 9.98 4.00 12.49
C ALA A 8 11.13 2.99 12.48
N TYR A 9 10.95 1.76 12.91
CA TYR A 9 11.98 0.75 12.73
C TYR A 9 11.48 -0.40 11.85
N GLY A 10 12.41 -1.10 11.23
CA GLY A 10 12.12 -2.02 10.14
C GLY A 10 12.43 -1.37 8.80
N HIS A 11 12.48 -2.15 7.76
CA HIS A 11 12.99 -1.71 6.45
C HIS A 11 12.18 -0.53 5.89
N THR A 12 10.91 -0.71 5.64
CA THR A 12 10.04 0.33 5.06
C THR A 12 9.89 1.55 5.97
N GLY A 13 9.86 1.35 7.30
CA GLY A 13 9.77 2.45 8.25
C GLY A 13 10.96 3.41 8.18
N ARG A 14 12.19 2.90 8.01
CA ARG A 14 13.39 3.72 7.81
C ARG A 14 13.32 4.51 6.51
N LEU A 15 12.99 3.83 5.41
CA LEU A 15 12.84 4.47 4.09
C LEU A 15 11.77 5.58 4.11
N LEU A 16 10.68 5.37 4.83
CA LEU A 16 9.65 6.40 4.99
C LEU A 16 10.15 7.60 5.80
N VAL A 17 10.93 7.39 6.87
CA VAL A 17 11.53 8.49 7.64
C VAL A 17 12.45 9.33 6.75
N ASP A 18 13.31 8.69 5.97
CA ASP A 18 14.19 9.35 5.00
C ASP A 18 13.37 10.20 4.01
N GLU A 19 12.31 9.64 3.45
CA GLU A 19 11.42 10.32 2.49
C GLU A 19 10.69 11.50 3.11
N LEU A 20 10.15 11.36 4.33
CA LEU A 20 9.48 12.45 5.01
C LEU A 20 10.45 13.60 5.32
N CYS A 21 11.66 13.30 5.78
CA CYS A 21 12.70 14.31 6.00
C CYS A 21 13.09 15.00 4.69
N ARG A 22 13.22 14.25 3.58
CA ARG A 22 13.49 14.82 2.24
C ARG A 22 12.39 15.80 1.80
N ARG A 23 11.13 15.58 2.21
CA ARG A 23 9.99 16.50 1.99
C ARG A 23 9.96 17.67 2.96
N GLY A 24 10.92 17.80 3.87
CA GLY A 24 10.96 18.85 4.89
C GLY A 24 10.00 18.63 6.04
N LEU A 25 9.51 17.40 6.21
CA LEU A 25 8.67 16.98 7.31
C LEU A 25 9.53 16.39 8.43
N VAL A 26 9.20 16.68 9.69
CA VAL A 26 9.94 16.16 10.84
C VAL A 26 9.09 15.09 11.53
N PRO A 27 9.35 13.79 11.32
CA PRO A 27 8.55 12.73 11.90
C PRO A 27 8.80 12.58 13.40
N VAL A 28 7.78 12.06 14.10
CA VAL A 28 7.91 11.51 15.45
C VAL A 28 8.08 9.99 15.33
N LEU A 29 9.19 9.47 15.83
CA LEU A 29 9.55 8.07 15.72
C LEU A 29 8.89 7.27 16.85
N CYS A 30 8.02 6.32 16.47
CA CYS A 30 7.28 5.49 17.42
C CYS A 30 7.58 4.00 17.22
N GLY A 31 7.68 3.27 18.31
CA GLY A 31 7.88 1.82 18.31
C GLY A 31 8.23 1.30 19.69
N ARG A 32 8.30 -0.01 19.85
CA ARG A 32 8.53 -0.67 21.16
C ARG A 32 10.01 -0.69 21.61
N ASP A 33 10.95 -0.56 20.68
CA ASP A 33 12.40 -0.66 20.96
C ASP A 33 13.04 0.72 21.00
N ALA A 34 13.15 1.28 22.20
CA ALA A 34 13.70 2.62 22.43
C ALA A 34 15.16 2.76 21.93
N ARG A 35 15.98 1.69 21.94
CA ARG A 35 17.35 1.74 21.46
C ARG A 35 17.41 1.89 19.94
N ARG A 36 16.59 1.13 19.22
CA ARG A 36 16.48 1.25 17.75
C ARG A 36 15.92 2.60 17.33
N LEU A 37 14.94 3.11 18.06
CA LEU A 37 14.39 4.45 17.82
C LEU A 37 15.46 5.54 18.04
N ALA A 38 16.22 5.46 19.12
CA ALA A 38 17.31 6.40 19.42
C ALA A 38 18.42 6.35 18.35
N ALA A 39 18.77 5.16 17.86
CA ALA A 39 19.72 5.01 16.76
C ALA A 39 19.22 5.69 15.47
N LEU A 40 17.96 5.49 15.12
CA LEU A 40 17.36 6.13 13.95
C LEU A 40 17.24 7.65 14.12
N ALA A 41 16.88 8.14 15.30
CA ALA A 41 16.82 9.56 15.59
C ALA A 41 18.19 10.25 15.49
N ALA A 42 19.28 9.55 15.80
CA ALA A 42 20.62 10.07 15.65
C ALA A 42 21.00 10.33 14.17
N GLU A 43 20.40 9.60 13.24
CA GLU A 43 20.57 9.80 11.80
C GLU A 43 19.69 10.95 11.26
N HIS A 44 18.63 11.35 12.02
CA HIS A 44 17.65 12.37 11.63
C HIS A 44 17.54 13.48 12.68
N PRO A 45 18.42 14.48 12.67
CA PRO A 45 18.38 15.59 13.63
C PRO A 45 17.04 16.31 13.66
N GLY A 46 16.47 16.42 14.86
CA GLY A 46 15.15 17.03 15.07
C GLY A 46 13.96 16.05 15.13
N ALA A 47 14.17 14.77 14.82
CA ALA A 47 13.14 13.75 15.02
C ALA A 47 12.90 13.52 16.52
N ASP A 48 11.63 13.59 16.95
CA ASP A 48 11.21 13.25 18.32
C ASP A 48 11.04 11.73 18.45
N VAL A 49 11.30 11.19 19.64
CA VAL A 49 11.20 9.75 19.93
C VAL A 49 10.17 9.50 21.02
N ARG A 50 9.15 8.75 20.69
CA ARG A 50 8.06 8.38 21.61
C ARG A 50 7.89 6.86 21.66
N PRO A 51 8.59 6.16 22.56
CA PRO A 51 8.43 4.71 22.68
C PRO A 51 6.98 4.35 23.02
N ALA A 52 6.40 3.42 22.25
CA ALA A 52 5.04 2.93 22.46
C ALA A 52 4.94 1.48 22.02
N SER A 53 4.18 0.66 22.78
CA SER A 53 3.81 -0.70 22.41
C SER A 53 2.37 -0.72 21.90
N LEU A 54 2.10 -1.54 20.89
CA LEU A 54 0.75 -1.78 20.39
C LEU A 54 -0.15 -2.45 21.44
N ASP A 55 0.45 -3.17 22.39
CA ASP A 55 -0.25 -3.82 23.50
C ASP A 55 -0.57 -2.86 24.67
N ALA A 56 -0.16 -1.59 24.57
CA ALA A 56 -0.35 -0.58 25.60
C ALA A 56 -1.10 0.65 25.06
N PRO A 57 -2.44 0.67 25.06
CA PRO A 57 -3.24 1.76 24.49
C PRO A 57 -2.86 3.16 25.02
N ALA A 58 -2.56 3.28 26.33
CA ALA A 58 -2.15 4.55 26.93
C ALA A 58 -0.80 5.05 26.38
N ASP A 59 0.11 4.16 25.98
CA ASP A 59 1.36 4.55 25.33
C ASP A 59 1.11 5.09 23.93
N LEU A 60 0.22 4.45 23.18
CA LEU A 60 -0.19 4.92 21.87
C LEU A 60 -0.87 6.29 21.95
N ASP A 61 -1.78 6.49 22.90
CA ASP A 61 -2.47 7.77 23.09
C ASP A 61 -1.47 8.89 23.41
N ARG A 62 -0.46 8.63 24.26
CA ARG A 62 0.62 9.59 24.52
C ARG A 62 1.48 9.85 23.27
N ALA A 63 1.82 8.80 22.53
CA ALA A 63 2.64 8.92 21.34
C ALA A 63 1.96 9.74 20.24
N LEU A 64 0.63 9.69 20.14
CA LEU A 64 -0.16 10.42 19.15
C LEU A 64 -0.55 11.84 19.59
N THR A 65 -0.19 12.28 20.80
CA THR A 65 -0.52 13.62 21.28
C THR A 65 0.13 14.70 20.42
N GLY A 66 -0.67 15.61 19.87
CA GLY A 66 -0.22 16.77 19.10
C GLY A 66 0.36 16.46 17.72
N VAL A 67 0.05 15.28 17.16
CA VAL A 67 0.42 14.92 15.79
C VAL A 67 -0.76 15.09 14.85
N ALA A 68 -0.51 15.21 13.56
CA ALA A 68 -1.56 15.34 12.55
C ALA A 68 -1.92 14.00 11.90
N ALA A 69 -0.93 13.12 11.73
CA ALA A 69 -1.12 11.82 11.09
C ALA A 69 -0.18 10.76 11.69
N VAL A 70 -0.55 9.50 11.59
CA VAL A 70 0.30 8.34 11.90
C VAL A 70 0.38 7.42 10.69
N VAL A 71 1.59 6.92 10.40
CA VAL A 71 1.82 5.91 9.36
C VAL A 71 2.28 4.61 10.01
N ASN A 72 1.51 3.55 9.83
CA ASN A 72 1.86 2.23 10.33
C ASN A 72 2.77 1.49 9.35
N CYS A 73 4.05 1.35 9.71
CA CYS A 73 5.03 0.52 9.02
C CYS A 73 5.41 -0.73 9.84
N ALA A 74 4.67 -1.03 10.91
CA ALA A 74 4.98 -2.12 11.83
C ALA A 74 4.36 -3.44 11.35
N GLY A 75 5.12 -4.24 10.62
CA GLY A 75 4.73 -5.62 10.31
C GLY A 75 4.99 -6.60 11.48
N PRO A 76 4.33 -7.78 11.51
CA PRO A 76 3.37 -8.26 10.53
C PRO A 76 2.02 -7.55 10.66
N PHE A 77 1.45 -7.12 9.54
CA PHE A 77 0.22 -6.33 9.53
C PHE A 77 -1.04 -7.12 9.91
N GLY A 78 -0.98 -8.45 10.05
CA GLY A 78 -2.11 -9.24 10.54
C GLY A 78 -2.65 -8.81 11.91
N ASP A 79 -1.79 -8.23 12.76
CA ASP A 79 -2.10 -7.92 14.15
C ASP A 79 -1.94 -6.43 14.52
N THR A 80 -1.23 -5.65 13.70
CA THR A 80 -0.84 -4.28 14.08
C THR A 80 -1.86 -3.19 13.77
N PRO A 81 -2.64 -3.22 12.66
CA PRO A 81 -3.56 -2.15 12.31
C PRO A 81 -4.63 -1.86 13.38
N PRO A 82 -5.32 -2.85 14.00
CA PRO A 82 -6.43 -2.58 14.91
C PRO A 82 -6.07 -1.64 16.05
N ALA A 83 -4.98 -1.93 16.76
CA ALA A 83 -4.57 -1.13 17.92
C ALA A 83 -4.23 0.31 17.55
N LEU A 84 -3.53 0.50 16.41
CA LEU A 84 -3.12 1.84 15.98
C LEU A 84 -4.25 2.62 15.32
N LEU A 85 -5.16 1.95 14.60
CA LEU A 85 -6.40 2.54 14.09
C LEU A 85 -7.29 3.06 15.22
N ASP A 86 -7.49 2.26 16.27
CA ASP A 86 -8.27 2.68 17.45
C ASP A 86 -7.62 3.86 18.17
N ALA A 87 -6.29 3.86 18.32
CA ALA A 87 -5.56 4.99 18.89
C ALA A 87 -5.68 6.25 18.03
N ALA A 88 -5.52 6.13 16.71
CA ALA A 88 -5.68 7.25 15.77
C ALA A 88 -7.09 7.86 15.84
N ARG A 89 -8.14 7.02 15.90
CA ARG A 89 -9.52 7.47 16.07
C ARG A 89 -9.73 8.21 17.40
N ARG A 90 -9.23 7.68 18.52
CA ARG A 90 -9.33 8.35 19.82
C ARG A 90 -8.61 9.70 19.83
N ALA A 91 -7.45 9.77 19.19
CA ALA A 91 -6.66 10.98 19.11
C ALA A 91 -7.18 12.00 18.07
N GLY A 92 -8.09 11.60 17.18
CA GLY A 92 -8.58 12.46 16.09
C GLY A 92 -7.48 12.77 15.06
N VAL A 93 -6.59 11.80 14.77
CA VAL A 93 -5.49 11.94 13.82
C VAL A 93 -5.72 11.09 12.58
N HIS A 94 -5.13 11.49 11.44
CA HIS A 94 -5.15 10.68 10.22
C HIS A 94 -4.33 9.40 10.39
N TYR A 95 -4.76 8.31 9.76
CA TYR A 95 -4.05 7.03 9.74
C TYR A 95 -3.76 6.61 8.31
N LEU A 96 -2.53 6.13 8.09
CA LEU A 96 -2.14 5.43 6.88
C LEU A 96 -1.39 4.16 7.27
N ASP A 97 -1.38 3.15 6.41
CA ASP A 97 -0.46 2.02 6.53
C ASP A 97 0.05 1.56 5.16
N VAL A 98 1.10 0.76 5.18
CA VAL A 98 1.71 0.17 3.98
C VAL A 98 1.48 -1.34 3.89
N ALA A 99 0.40 -1.84 4.48
CA ALA A 99 0.04 -3.25 4.41
C ALA A 99 -0.26 -3.67 2.97
N GLY A 100 0.42 -4.70 2.49
CA GLY A 100 0.20 -5.23 1.13
C GLY A 100 -0.73 -6.43 1.07
N GLU A 101 -1.18 -6.93 2.23
CA GLU A 101 -1.96 -8.16 2.35
C GLU A 101 -3.46 -7.91 2.17
N ALA A 102 -4.08 -8.53 1.16
CA ALA A 102 -5.50 -8.37 0.87
C ALA A 102 -6.43 -8.64 2.07
N LEU A 103 -6.15 -9.67 2.87
CA LEU A 103 -6.98 -10.01 4.02
C LEU A 103 -6.91 -8.93 5.12
N VAL A 104 -5.76 -8.27 5.27
CA VAL A 104 -5.59 -7.16 6.22
C VAL A 104 -6.40 -5.95 5.76
N ALA A 105 -6.25 -5.55 4.49
CA ALA A 105 -7.01 -4.46 3.92
C ALA A 105 -8.54 -4.72 4.01
N TRP A 106 -8.99 -5.92 3.65
CA TRP A 106 -10.41 -6.27 3.72
C TRP A 106 -10.96 -6.15 5.13
N ARG A 107 -10.27 -6.72 6.14
CA ARG A 107 -10.68 -6.57 7.54
C ARG A 107 -10.71 -5.12 7.99
N THR A 108 -9.72 -4.33 7.60
CA THR A 108 -9.70 -2.91 7.94
C THR A 108 -10.92 -2.20 7.37
N PHE A 109 -11.29 -2.45 6.12
CA PHE A 109 -12.47 -1.84 5.50
C PHE A 109 -13.80 -2.35 6.04
N THR A 110 -13.86 -3.56 6.60
CA THR A 110 -15.09 -4.15 7.15
C THR A 110 -15.29 -3.92 8.64
N ASP A 111 -14.22 -4.00 9.41
CA ASP A 111 -14.33 -4.10 10.87
C ASP A 111 -14.23 -2.72 11.55
N PHE A 112 -13.71 -1.70 10.84
CA PHE A 112 -13.54 -0.37 11.39
C PHE A 112 -14.58 0.61 10.86
N PRO A 113 -15.38 1.23 11.76
CA PRO A 113 -16.31 2.29 11.35
C PRO A 113 -15.53 3.53 10.89
N PRO A 114 -15.98 4.17 9.78
CA PRO A 114 -15.32 5.36 9.28
C PRO A 114 -15.42 6.51 10.27
N PRO A 115 -14.35 7.27 10.53
CA PRO A 115 -14.42 8.51 11.29
C PRO A 115 -15.08 9.62 10.45
N GLU A 116 -15.63 10.64 11.12
CA GLU A 116 -16.33 11.73 10.43
C GLU A 116 -15.39 12.76 9.79
N SER A 117 -14.23 13.04 10.43
CA SER A 117 -13.39 14.17 10.06
C SER A 117 -11.94 13.85 9.74
N THR A 118 -11.49 12.62 10.00
CA THR A 118 -10.13 12.17 9.69
C THR A 118 -10.13 11.18 8.55
N LEU A 119 -8.95 10.94 7.99
CA LEU A 119 -8.74 9.94 6.95
C LEU A 119 -8.12 8.69 7.57
N LEU A 120 -8.65 7.52 7.22
CA LEU A 120 -8.03 6.23 7.45
C LEU A 120 -7.76 5.62 6.08
N ILE A 121 -6.48 5.55 5.68
CA ILE A 121 -6.05 5.07 4.35
C ILE A 121 -5.19 3.81 4.53
N PRO A 122 -5.80 2.61 4.60
CA PRO A 122 -5.04 1.37 4.61
C PRO A 122 -4.42 1.08 3.24
N ALA A 123 -3.37 0.26 3.24
CA ALA A 123 -2.68 -0.22 2.04
C ALA A 123 -2.14 0.92 1.14
N ALA A 124 -1.65 2.03 1.73
CA ALA A 124 -1.05 3.16 1.02
C ALA A 124 0.42 2.88 0.61
N GLY A 125 0.73 1.66 0.18
CA GLY A 125 2.03 1.21 -0.29
C GLY A 125 1.98 0.64 -1.70
N PHE A 126 3.09 0.04 -2.16
CA PHE A 126 3.22 -0.55 -3.49
C PHE A 126 2.07 -1.52 -3.81
N PHE A 127 1.85 -2.52 -2.94
CA PHE A 127 0.71 -3.42 -3.04
C PHE A 127 -0.52 -2.77 -2.39
N GLY A 128 -1.49 -2.40 -3.19
CA GLY A 128 -2.75 -1.80 -2.76
C GLY A 128 -3.01 -0.40 -3.29
N ALA A 129 -2.00 0.48 -3.38
CA ALA A 129 -2.22 1.82 -3.89
C ALA A 129 -1.80 1.98 -5.36
N LEU A 130 -0.68 1.41 -5.81
CA LEU A 130 -0.22 1.63 -7.18
C LEU A 130 -1.18 1.01 -8.21
N GLY A 131 -1.58 -0.25 -8.00
CA GLY A 131 -2.55 -0.92 -8.87
C GLY A 131 -3.92 -0.25 -8.84
N ASP A 132 -4.35 0.23 -7.69
CA ASP A 132 -5.62 0.95 -7.51
C ASP A 132 -5.64 2.32 -8.23
N LEU A 133 -4.55 3.09 -8.12
CA LEU A 133 -4.38 4.36 -8.86
C LEU A 133 -4.39 4.14 -10.38
N LEU A 134 -3.66 3.13 -10.86
CA LEU A 134 -3.65 2.75 -12.28
C LEU A 134 -5.04 2.27 -12.74
N ALA A 135 -5.73 1.44 -11.92
CA ALA A 135 -7.08 0.97 -12.22
C ALA A 135 -8.05 2.13 -12.33
N SER A 136 -7.96 3.12 -11.43
CA SER A 136 -8.81 4.31 -11.46
C SER A 136 -8.62 5.13 -12.73
N VAL A 137 -7.38 5.27 -13.21
CA VAL A 137 -7.09 5.96 -14.49
C VAL A 137 -7.61 5.14 -15.66
N ALA A 138 -7.32 3.83 -15.72
CA ALA A 138 -7.78 2.96 -16.81
C ALA A 138 -9.30 2.85 -16.88
N TYR A 139 -9.97 2.86 -15.73
CA TYR A 139 -11.42 2.83 -15.63
C TYR A 139 -12.04 4.13 -16.14
N GLY A 140 -11.45 5.28 -15.83
CA GLY A 140 -11.90 6.59 -16.28
C GLY A 140 -13.36 6.88 -15.89
N ALA A 141 -14.07 7.57 -16.79
CA ALA A 141 -15.49 7.88 -16.65
C ALA A 141 -16.41 6.85 -17.36
N ALA A 142 -16.08 5.56 -17.27
CA ALA A 142 -16.84 4.51 -17.94
C ALA A 142 -18.31 4.48 -17.45
N PRO A 143 -19.29 4.34 -18.36
CA PRO A 143 -20.69 4.46 -18.01
C PRO A 143 -21.29 3.18 -17.38
N SER A 144 -20.57 2.07 -17.38
CA SER A 144 -21.06 0.77 -16.92
C SER A 144 -20.00 0.02 -16.12
N PRO A 145 -20.40 -0.91 -15.24
CA PRO A 145 -19.45 -1.79 -14.57
C PRO A 145 -18.55 -2.51 -15.58
N ALA A 146 -17.24 -2.60 -15.26
CA ALA A 146 -16.32 -3.38 -16.05
C ALA A 146 -16.62 -4.89 -15.93
N ASP A 147 -16.31 -5.66 -16.96
CA ASP A 147 -16.36 -7.12 -16.85
C ASP A 147 -15.21 -7.63 -15.99
N GLU A 148 -14.05 -6.96 -16.12
CA GLU A 148 -12.84 -7.40 -15.43
C GLU A 148 -11.85 -6.25 -15.26
N VAL A 149 -11.22 -6.22 -14.09
CA VAL A 149 -10.00 -5.44 -13.83
C VAL A 149 -8.87 -6.43 -13.52
N SER A 150 -7.80 -6.40 -14.30
CA SER A 150 -6.63 -7.25 -14.10
C SER A 150 -5.44 -6.38 -13.69
N VAL A 151 -4.79 -6.74 -12.57
CA VAL A 151 -3.54 -6.12 -12.10
C VAL A 151 -2.42 -7.12 -12.27
N ALA A 152 -1.48 -6.86 -13.16
CA ALA A 152 -0.33 -7.72 -13.41
C ALA A 152 0.95 -7.03 -12.93
N ILE A 153 1.70 -7.71 -12.07
CA ILE A 153 2.91 -7.21 -11.42
C ILE A 153 4.09 -8.06 -11.88
N ALA A 154 5.10 -7.44 -12.45
CA ALA A 154 6.38 -8.08 -12.76
C ALA A 154 7.49 -7.49 -11.88
N LEU A 155 8.24 -8.36 -11.22
CA LEU A 155 9.40 -8.00 -10.39
C LEU A 155 10.66 -8.66 -10.98
N ASN A 156 11.76 -7.94 -11.02
CA ASN A 156 13.07 -8.49 -11.36
C ASN A 156 14.09 -8.07 -10.29
N GLY A 157 14.95 -8.99 -9.89
CA GLY A 157 15.95 -8.72 -8.84
C GLY A 157 15.35 -8.57 -7.44
N TRP A 158 14.10 -8.96 -7.22
CA TRP A 158 13.46 -8.82 -5.92
C TRP A 158 14.01 -9.80 -4.88
N THR A 159 14.40 -9.23 -3.75
CA THR A 159 14.77 -10.00 -2.56
C THR A 159 13.80 -9.64 -1.44
N PRO A 160 12.96 -10.60 -0.99
CA PRO A 160 11.98 -10.31 0.05
C PRO A 160 12.68 -10.00 1.39
N THR A 161 12.21 -8.98 2.10
CA THR A 161 12.64 -8.70 3.47
C THR A 161 12.17 -9.79 4.43
N GLU A 162 12.76 -9.86 5.63
CA GLU A 162 12.27 -10.77 6.68
C GLU A 162 10.78 -10.56 6.98
N GLY A 163 10.32 -9.30 6.95
CA GLY A 163 8.91 -8.95 7.11
C GLY A 163 8.03 -9.56 6.02
N SER A 164 8.45 -9.46 4.75
CA SER A 164 7.73 -10.03 3.61
C SER A 164 7.70 -11.56 3.67
N VAL A 165 8.81 -12.20 4.04
CA VAL A 165 8.86 -13.68 4.22
C VAL A 165 7.90 -14.11 5.33
N ARG A 166 7.88 -13.38 6.46
CA ARG A 166 6.99 -13.68 7.58
C ARG A 166 5.52 -13.49 7.20
N ALA A 167 5.17 -12.41 6.50
CA ALA A 167 3.83 -12.16 5.99
C ALA A 167 3.36 -13.30 5.06
N GLY A 168 4.22 -13.74 4.14
CA GLY A 168 3.95 -14.88 3.25
C GLY A 168 3.64 -16.18 4.02
N LYS A 169 4.40 -16.47 5.09
CA LYS A 169 4.17 -17.64 5.95
C LYS A 169 2.84 -17.55 6.71
N LEU A 170 2.49 -16.37 7.23
CA LEU A 170 1.25 -16.14 7.98
C LEU A 170 -0.01 -16.24 7.09
N ARG A 171 0.13 -16.00 5.81
CA ARG A 171 -0.97 -16.15 4.82
C ARG A 171 -1.50 -17.59 4.76
N ALA A 172 -0.65 -18.59 4.96
CA ALA A 172 -1.03 -20.00 5.04
C ALA A 172 -1.91 -20.51 3.87
N GLY A 173 -1.61 -20.10 2.63
CA GLY A 173 -2.34 -20.50 1.43
C GLY A 173 -3.76 -19.93 1.30
N ARG A 174 -4.15 -18.96 2.14
CA ARG A 174 -5.41 -18.23 1.99
C ARG A 174 -5.23 -17.09 1.00
N ARG A 175 -6.19 -16.95 0.10
CA ARG A 175 -6.22 -15.89 -0.92
C ARG A 175 -7.54 -15.17 -0.89
N VAL A 176 -7.52 -13.85 -0.89
CA VAL A 176 -8.70 -13.03 -1.15
C VAL A 176 -8.86 -12.93 -2.65
N VAL A 177 -10.03 -13.24 -3.15
CA VAL A 177 -10.42 -13.15 -4.55
C VAL A 177 -11.67 -12.29 -4.68
N TYR A 178 -11.85 -11.69 -5.85
CA TYR A 178 -13.07 -10.93 -6.16
C TYR A 178 -13.72 -11.53 -7.40
N VAL A 179 -14.89 -12.13 -7.21
CA VAL A 179 -15.61 -12.84 -8.25
C VAL A 179 -17.11 -12.53 -8.13
N ASP A 180 -17.77 -12.34 -9.27
CA ASP A 180 -19.19 -12.06 -9.34
C ASP A 180 -19.63 -10.86 -8.47
N GLY A 181 -18.76 -9.86 -8.36
CA GLY A 181 -19.05 -8.63 -7.64
C GLY A 181 -18.84 -8.68 -6.12
N HIS A 182 -18.19 -9.71 -5.57
CA HIS A 182 -17.93 -9.81 -4.13
C HIS A 182 -16.59 -10.42 -3.79
N LEU A 183 -16.05 -10.02 -2.62
CA LEU A 183 -14.84 -10.59 -2.06
C LEU A 183 -15.12 -11.93 -1.38
N ASP A 184 -14.24 -12.90 -1.58
CA ASP A 184 -14.28 -14.22 -0.94
C ASP A 184 -12.88 -14.69 -0.55
N VAL A 185 -12.78 -15.70 0.32
CA VAL A 185 -11.51 -16.31 0.73
C VAL A 185 -11.40 -17.73 0.19
N ARG A 186 -10.46 -17.93 -0.70
CA ARG A 186 -10.08 -19.28 -1.16
C ARG A 186 -8.93 -19.85 -0.34
N SER A 187 -9.00 -21.14 -0.06
CA SER A 187 -7.94 -21.90 0.61
C SER A 187 -7.90 -23.34 0.11
N GLY A 188 -6.74 -23.99 0.28
CA GLY A 188 -6.59 -25.42 -0.04
C GLY A 188 -6.51 -25.78 -1.52
N THR A 189 -6.58 -24.81 -2.43
CA THR A 189 -6.38 -25.03 -3.87
C THR A 189 -5.05 -24.45 -4.34
N PRO A 190 -4.36 -25.05 -5.32
CA PRO A 190 -3.17 -24.45 -5.92
C PRO A 190 -3.46 -23.07 -6.51
N GLU A 191 -2.45 -22.20 -6.50
CA GLU A 191 -2.52 -20.93 -7.19
C GLU A 191 -2.57 -21.17 -8.70
N PRO A 192 -3.47 -20.48 -9.45
CA PRO A 192 -3.49 -20.61 -10.91
C PRO A 192 -2.17 -20.12 -11.52
N VAL A 193 -1.67 -20.83 -12.52
CA VAL A 193 -0.51 -20.42 -13.31
C VAL A 193 -0.98 -20.04 -14.71
N GLY A 194 -0.47 -18.95 -15.24
CA GLY A 194 -0.81 -18.44 -16.56
C GLY A 194 0.35 -17.72 -17.22
N THR A 195 0.07 -17.01 -18.29
CA THR A 195 1.04 -16.13 -18.96
C THR A 195 0.46 -14.74 -19.11
N TRP A 196 1.33 -13.72 -18.98
CA TRP A 196 0.99 -12.32 -19.22
C TRP A 196 2.00 -11.70 -20.17
N GLU A 197 1.51 -10.88 -21.09
CA GLU A 197 2.36 -10.13 -22.02
C GLU A 197 2.55 -8.71 -21.47
N PHE A 198 3.62 -8.52 -20.74
CA PHE A 198 3.98 -7.20 -20.19
C PHE A 198 4.60 -6.30 -21.26
N PRO A 199 4.48 -4.97 -21.11
CA PRO A 199 5.31 -4.04 -21.86
C PRO A 199 6.83 -4.32 -21.65
N PRO A 200 7.68 -3.86 -22.58
CA PRO A 200 9.13 -3.93 -22.37
C PRO A 200 9.54 -3.26 -21.04
N PRO A 201 10.56 -3.79 -20.34
CA PRO A 201 11.50 -4.82 -20.78
C PRO A 201 11.11 -6.25 -20.42
N PHE A 202 9.94 -6.50 -19.80
CA PHE A 202 9.56 -7.82 -19.31
C PHE A 202 9.06 -8.76 -20.40
N GLY A 203 8.20 -8.31 -21.31
CA GLY A 203 7.62 -9.15 -22.36
C GLY A 203 6.74 -10.28 -21.84
N ARG A 204 6.73 -11.41 -22.51
CA ARG A 204 5.90 -12.57 -22.13
C ARG A 204 6.50 -13.32 -20.96
N CYS A 205 5.77 -13.33 -19.83
CA CYS A 205 6.17 -13.98 -18.59
C CYS A 205 5.14 -15.01 -18.11
N GLU A 206 5.60 -16.05 -17.42
CA GLU A 206 4.73 -16.87 -16.59
C GLU A 206 4.34 -16.06 -15.36
N VAL A 207 3.08 -16.15 -14.96
CA VAL A 207 2.53 -15.45 -13.80
C VAL A 207 1.77 -16.39 -12.89
N THR A 208 1.83 -16.15 -11.59
CA THR A 208 0.94 -16.74 -10.60
C THR A 208 -0.30 -15.84 -10.47
N GLY A 209 -1.48 -16.41 -10.73
CA GLY A 209 -2.76 -15.73 -10.58
C GLY A 209 -3.31 -15.82 -9.15
N GLU A 210 -4.42 -15.11 -8.92
CA GLU A 210 -5.02 -14.94 -7.59
C GLU A 210 -3.98 -14.50 -6.54
N PHE A 211 -3.01 -13.70 -6.94
CA PHE A 211 -2.00 -13.20 -6.02
C PHE A 211 -2.68 -12.27 -4.99
N PRO A 212 -2.58 -12.58 -3.68
CA PRO A 212 -3.41 -11.94 -2.66
C PRO A 212 -2.86 -10.57 -2.23
N THR A 213 -2.75 -9.66 -3.16
CA THR A 213 -2.37 -8.26 -2.96
C THR A 213 -3.57 -7.44 -2.54
N ALA A 214 -3.33 -6.39 -1.75
CA ALA A 214 -4.36 -5.47 -1.29
C ALA A 214 -5.07 -4.73 -2.45
N ASP A 215 -4.48 -4.66 -3.64
CA ASP A 215 -5.08 -4.05 -4.84
C ASP A 215 -6.47 -4.65 -5.16
N VAL A 216 -6.66 -5.95 -4.92
CA VAL A 216 -7.97 -6.61 -5.13
C VAL A 216 -9.06 -5.97 -4.27
N VAL A 217 -8.71 -5.58 -3.05
CA VAL A 217 -9.65 -5.01 -2.07
C VAL A 217 -9.85 -3.51 -2.30
N THR A 218 -8.76 -2.77 -2.54
CA THR A 218 -8.84 -1.32 -2.76
C THR A 218 -9.61 -1.00 -4.01
N ILE A 219 -9.38 -1.72 -5.11
CA ILE A 219 -10.13 -1.59 -6.37
C ILE A 219 -11.62 -1.96 -6.18
N ALA A 220 -11.90 -3.11 -5.53
CA ALA A 220 -13.26 -3.59 -5.29
C ALA A 220 -14.13 -2.60 -4.51
N ARG A 221 -13.49 -1.75 -3.71
CA ARG A 221 -14.17 -0.79 -2.86
C ARG A 221 -14.91 0.30 -3.66
N HIS A 222 -14.37 0.73 -4.78
CA HIS A 222 -14.88 1.93 -5.46
C HIS A 222 -15.05 1.79 -6.98
N LEU A 223 -14.47 0.78 -7.62
CA LEU A 223 -14.62 0.55 -9.06
C LEU A 223 -15.62 -0.58 -9.32
N PRO A 224 -16.82 -0.26 -9.87
CA PRO A 224 -17.80 -1.27 -10.19
C PRO A 224 -17.28 -2.25 -11.24
N THR A 225 -17.10 -3.52 -10.88
CA THR A 225 -16.62 -4.57 -11.79
C THR A 225 -17.18 -5.92 -11.39
N ARG A 226 -17.19 -6.90 -12.32
CA ARG A 226 -17.60 -8.27 -12.04
C ARG A 226 -16.49 -9.15 -11.50
N ALA A 227 -15.24 -8.88 -11.93
CA ALA A 227 -14.07 -9.63 -11.51
C ALA A 227 -12.86 -8.73 -11.35
N ILE A 228 -12.01 -9.06 -10.37
CA ILE A 228 -10.68 -8.46 -10.20
C ILE A 228 -9.69 -9.62 -10.12
N ASN A 229 -8.69 -9.60 -11.00
CA ASN A 229 -7.64 -10.60 -11.03
C ASN A 229 -6.28 -9.93 -10.72
N ALA A 230 -5.51 -10.55 -9.85
CA ALA A 230 -4.15 -10.12 -9.57
C ALA A 230 -3.16 -11.21 -9.96
N TYR A 231 -2.11 -10.81 -10.67
CA TYR A 231 -1.06 -11.67 -11.20
C TYR A 231 0.31 -11.20 -10.73
N LEU A 232 1.17 -12.15 -10.39
CA LEU A 232 2.55 -11.85 -10.02
C LEU A 232 3.53 -12.69 -10.85
N HIS A 233 4.48 -12.02 -11.48
CA HIS A 233 5.70 -12.61 -12.03
C HIS A 233 6.87 -12.29 -11.10
N VAL A 234 7.52 -13.34 -10.59
CA VAL A 234 8.80 -13.23 -9.87
C VAL A 234 9.73 -14.25 -10.49
N PRO A 235 10.70 -13.85 -11.31
CA PRO A 235 11.75 -14.73 -11.76
C PRO A 235 12.57 -15.21 -10.55
N SER A 236 13.40 -16.22 -10.76
CA SER A 236 14.34 -16.66 -9.72
C SER A 236 15.04 -15.46 -9.07
N PRO A 237 15.34 -15.54 -7.77
CA PRO A 237 15.96 -14.41 -7.05
C PRO A 237 17.13 -13.86 -7.87
N GLY A 238 17.15 -12.54 -8.04
CA GLY A 238 18.26 -11.87 -8.70
C GLY A 238 19.58 -12.12 -7.97
N GLU A 239 20.70 -11.95 -8.67
CA GLU A 239 22.01 -11.98 -8.03
C GLU A 239 22.05 -10.93 -6.90
N PRO A 240 22.72 -11.24 -5.77
CA PRO A 240 22.90 -10.28 -4.70
C PRO A 240 23.49 -8.97 -5.24
N GLY A 241 22.79 -7.84 -4.99
CA GLY A 241 23.19 -6.51 -5.47
C GLY A 241 22.64 -6.13 -6.87
N SER A 242 21.85 -7.00 -7.52
CA SER A 242 21.12 -6.58 -8.72
C SER A 242 20.07 -5.54 -8.36
N MET A 243 19.99 -4.48 -9.18
CA MET A 243 18.98 -3.42 -8.98
C MET A 243 17.58 -3.98 -9.21
N GLN A 244 16.75 -3.96 -8.17
CA GLN A 244 15.36 -4.35 -8.28
C GLN A 244 14.61 -3.43 -9.22
N ARG A 245 13.82 -4.01 -10.12
CA ARG A 245 12.89 -3.30 -10.98
C ARG A 245 11.49 -3.90 -10.86
N PHE A 246 10.50 -3.06 -11.02
CA PHE A 246 9.11 -3.49 -11.11
C PHE A 246 8.42 -2.88 -12.32
N LEU A 247 7.37 -3.56 -12.77
CA LEU A 247 6.36 -3.03 -13.68
C LEU A 247 5.00 -3.51 -13.19
N VAL A 248 4.07 -2.59 -13.04
CA VAL A 248 2.66 -2.87 -12.75
C VAL A 248 1.85 -2.43 -13.95
N GLU A 249 1.10 -3.34 -14.52
CA GLU A 249 0.17 -3.08 -15.59
C GLU A 249 -1.24 -3.37 -15.13
N VAL A 250 -2.16 -2.48 -15.47
CA VAL A 250 -3.58 -2.67 -15.24
C VAL A 250 -4.31 -2.69 -16.57
N ALA A 251 -5.16 -3.69 -16.74
CA ALA A 251 -6.07 -3.83 -17.87
C ALA A 251 -7.51 -3.84 -17.36
N VAL A 252 -8.34 -2.95 -17.91
CA VAL A 252 -9.78 -2.89 -17.63
C VAL A 252 -10.53 -3.25 -18.89
N ARG A 253 -11.49 -4.18 -18.80
CA ARG A 253 -12.21 -4.72 -19.95
C ARG A 253 -13.73 -4.54 -19.84
N TRP A 254 -14.31 -4.11 -20.95
CA TRP A 254 -15.77 -4.00 -21.20
C TRP A 254 -16.11 -4.69 -22.53
N GLY A 255 -16.63 -5.91 -22.48
CA GLY A 255 -16.85 -6.70 -23.68
C GLY A 255 -15.55 -6.94 -24.46
N GLU A 256 -15.52 -6.44 -25.69
CA GLU A 256 -14.32 -6.49 -26.56
C GLU A 256 -13.38 -5.30 -26.38
N GLN A 257 -13.80 -4.25 -25.69
CA GLN A 257 -12.97 -3.07 -25.42
C GLN A 257 -12.08 -3.31 -24.20
N GLN A 258 -10.85 -2.84 -24.30
CA GLN A 258 -9.87 -2.90 -23.22
C GLN A 258 -9.03 -1.63 -23.17
N THR A 259 -8.85 -1.10 -21.97
CA THR A 259 -7.86 -0.05 -21.70
C THR A 259 -6.71 -0.66 -20.91
N ARG A 260 -5.48 -0.35 -21.28
CA ARG A 260 -4.27 -0.81 -20.59
C ARG A 260 -3.42 0.40 -20.21
N VAL A 261 -2.97 0.45 -18.97
CA VAL A 261 -2.07 1.46 -18.41
C VAL A 261 -0.99 0.78 -17.59
N TRP A 262 0.19 1.38 -17.48
CA TRP A 262 1.25 0.78 -16.69
C TRP A 262 2.20 1.81 -16.11
N ALA A 263 2.85 1.41 -15.04
CA ALA A 263 3.89 2.15 -14.36
C ALA A 263 5.06 1.22 -14.01
N GLY A 264 6.27 1.71 -14.12
CA GLY A 264 7.47 0.97 -13.76
C GLY A 264 8.47 1.81 -13.03
N GLY A 265 9.28 1.16 -12.20
CA GLY A 265 10.27 1.82 -11.36
C GLY A 265 11.20 0.82 -10.69
N ARG A 266 11.77 1.25 -9.58
CA ARG A 266 12.80 0.50 -8.83
C ARG A 266 12.37 0.31 -7.40
N ASP A 267 12.89 -0.72 -6.77
CA ASP A 267 12.73 -1.06 -5.35
C ASP A 267 11.32 -0.81 -4.77
N ILE A 268 10.51 -1.88 -4.67
CA ILE A 268 9.13 -1.78 -4.20
C ILE A 268 9.01 -1.26 -2.76
N TYR A 269 10.06 -1.40 -1.94
CA TYR A 269 10.04 -0.93 -0.56
C TYR A 269 10.32 0.56 -0.49
N GLU A 270 11.34 1.03 -1.23
CA GLU A 270 11.61 2.46 -1.39
C GLU A 270 10.41 3.16 -2.04
N PHE A 271 9.87 2.57 -3.10
CA PHE A 271 8.68 3.10 -3.78
C PHE A 271 7.46 3.14 -2.85
N SER A 272 7.24 2.14 -1.99
CA SER A 272 6.18 2.17 -0.98
C SER A 272 6.35 3.34 -0.01
N ALA A 273 7.57 3.64 0.40
CA ALA A 273 7.86 4.78 1.27
C ALA A 273 7.57 6.12 0.58
N VAL A 274 7.96 6.26 -0.69
CA VAL A 274 7.67 7.47 -1.49
C VAL A 274 6.17 7.65 -1.69
N LEU A 275 5.44 6.59 -2.02
CA LEU A 275 3.99 6.61 -2.22
C LEU A 275 3.26 7.01 -0.92
N ALA A 276 3.61 6.38 0.20
CA ALA A 276 3.06 6.74 1.50
C ALA A 276 3.44 8.17 1.91
N GLY A 277 4.65 8.61 1.63
CA GLY A 277 5.11 9.99 1.85
C GLY A 277 4.33 11.02 1.05
N GLU A 278 4.02 10.73 -0.21
CA GLU A 278 3.16 11.57 -1.07
C GLU A 278 1.74 11.65 -0.49
N ALA A 279 1.16 10.51 -0.09
CA ALA A 279 -0.16 10.48 0.51
C ALA A 279 -0.22 11.32 1.80
N VAL A 280 0.78 11.16 2.68
CA VAL A 280 0.89 11.97 3.92
C VAL A 280 0.98 13.45 3.60
N ASP A 281 1.83 13.88 2.68
CA ASP A 281 2.01 15.27 2.32
C ASP A 281 0.71 15.90 1.80
N ARG A 282 -0.03 15.18 0.94
CA ARG A 282 -1.36 15.62 0.45
C ARG A 282 -2.41 15.67 1.56
N VAL A 283 -2.42 14.70 2.47
CA VAL A 283 -3.29 14.73 3.66
C VAL A 283 -3.02 15.99 4.50
N LEU A 284 -1.75 16.28 4.77
CA LEU A 284 -1.36 17.44 5.58
C LEU A 284 -1.65 18.79 4.90
N ARG A 285 -1.68 18.81 3.57
CA ARG A 285 -2.09 19.99 2.78
C ARG A 285 -3.61 20.13 2.62
N GLY A 286 -4.38 19.14 3.09
CA GLY A 286 -5.84 19.14 2.97
C GLY A 286 -6.34 18.91 1.54
N GLU A 287 -5.60 18.19 0.69
CA GLU A 287 -5.92 17.95 -0.71
C GLU A 287 -6.86 16.76 -0.94
N SER A 288 -7.30 16.10 0.13
CA SER A 288 -8.22 14.97 0.01
C SER A 288 -9.61 15.41 -0.45
N LYS A 289 -10.19 14.63 -1.37
CA LYS A 289 -11.56 14.79 -1.89
C LYS A 289 -12.62 14.22 -0.94
N THR A 290 -12.22 13.47 0.07
CA THR A 290 -13.11 12.74 0.99
C THR A 290 -12.56 12.72 2.41
N THR A 291 -13.35 12.20 3.33
CA THR A 291 -12.98 11.89 4.72
C THR A 291 -13.36 10.45 5.05
N GLY A 292 -12.96 9.96 6.19
CA GLY A 292 -13.31 8.64 6.66
C GLY A 292 -12.36 7.55 6.18
N LEU A 293 -12.86 6.33 6.10
CA LEU A 293 -12.13 5.16 5.65
C LEU A 293 -12.16 5.10 4.12
N THR A 294 -11.00 5.20 3.48
CA THR A 294 -10.88 5.43 2.04
C THR A 294 -9.60 4.80 1.47
N THR A 295 -9.48 4.72 0.15
CA THR A 295 -8.23 4.35 -0.54
C THR A 295 -7.45 5.60 -0.97
N VAL A 296 -6.22 5.41 -1.46
CA VAL A 296 -5.43 6.53 -2.02
C VAL A 296 -6.13 7.11 -3.24
N SER A 297 -6.68 6.29 -4.10
CA SER A 297 -7.33 6.74 -5.34
C SER A 297 -8.72 7.37 -5.14
N GLU A 298 -9.45 6.97 -4.09
CA GLU A 298 -10.67 7.69 -3.67
C GLU A 298 -10.33 9.06 -3.07
N ALA A 299 -9.25 9.13 -2.27
CA ALA A 299 -8.86 10.34 -1.58
C ALA A 299 -8.28 11.41 -2.50
N PHE A 300 -7.56 11.02 -3.56
CA PHE A 300 -6.83 11.94 -4.42
C PHE A 300 -7.16 11.77 -5.90
N ASP A 301 -6.69 12.70 -6.76
CA ASP A 301 -6.72 12.50 -8.21
C ASP A 301 -5.66 11.48 -8.60
N ALA A 302 -6.11 10.36 -9.17
CA ALA A 302 -5.22 9.24 -9.46
C ALA A 302 -4.14 9.59 -10.49
N ALA A 303 -4.49 10.30 -11.55
CA ALA A 303 -3.54 10.67 -12.60
C ALA A 303 -2.54 11.71 -12.11
N ASP A 304 -2.99 12.69 -11.33
CA ASP A 304 -2.13 13.69 -10.73
C ASP A 304 -1.19 13.06 -9.68
N PHE A 305 -1.72 12.16 -8.86
CA PHE A 305 -0.93 11.42 -7.87
C PHE A 305 0.19 10.59 -8.55
N LEU A 306 -0.16 9.82 -9.58
CA LEU A 306 0.81 9.01 -10.33
C LEU A 306 1.92 9.86 -10.96
N ARG A 307 1.60 11.04 -11.51
CA ARG A 307 2.60 11.94 -12.10
C ARG A 307 3.56 12.56 -11.07
N ALA A 308 3.15 12.63 -9.80
CA ALA A 308 4.01 13.11 -8.72
C ALA A 308 5.03 12.06 -8.22
N LEU A 309 4.87 10.78 -8.60
CA LEU A 309 5.76 9.69 -8.18
C LEU A 309 7.00 9.58 -9.08
N PRO A 310 8.17 9.18 -8.54
CA PRO A 310 9.41 9.02 -9.28
C PRO A 310 9.43 7.69 -10.07
N LEU A 311 8.56 7.57 -11.04
CA LEU A 311 8.46 6.40 -11.92
C LEU A 311 9.46 6.49 -13.07
N ASP A 312 10.10 5.37 -13.42
CA ASP A 312 10.97 5.27 -14.59
C ASP A 312 10.14 5.28 -15.90
N VAL A 313 8.92 4.76 -15.84
CA VAL A 313 7.92 4.76 -16.91
C VAL A 313 6.52 4.94 -16.35
N LEU A 314 5.71 5.74 -17.02
CA LEU A 314 4.29 5.93 -16.73
C LEU A 314 3.54 6.10 -18.04
N GLU A 315 2.63 5.17 -18.35
CA GLU A 315 1.77 5.21 -19.53
C GLU A 315 0.30 5.13 -19.06
N LEU A 316 -0.46 6.15 -19.34
CA LEU A 316 -1.83 6.30 -18.85
C LEU A 316 -2.91 6.18 -19.94
N GLY A 317 -2.52 5.76 -21.16
CA GLY A 317 -3.44 5.59 -22.31
C GLY A 317 -3.56 6.82 -23.18
#